data_6f9fb8e00a63d010e9121cd568cefd96
#
_entry.id   6f9fb8e00a63d010e9121cd568cefd96
#
_cell.length_a   1.000
_cell.length_b   1.000
_cell.length_c   1.000
_cell.angle_alpha   90.00
_cell.angle_beta   90.00
_cell.angle_gamma   90.00
#
_symmetry.space_group_name_H-M   'P 1'
#
loop_
_entity.id
_entity.type
_entity.pdbx_description
1 polymer ?
#
loop_
_entity_poly.entity_id
_entity_poly.type
_entity_poly.pdbx_seq_one_letter_code
_entity_poly.pdbx_strand_id
1 'polypeptide(L)'
;MSLTPQEREYVERRVSGYTPQFVSEITWATVAPVVKEIALEAFEAGGAEHFHLRQDRHSEVSKYMRALTHVAAFCHRVGRPVTRETVLDTDICHAALNDLAQTHRNTSVLRSYLNKVAVILTGETVCLRPREPKERARPYTARDFDSLRHWVQSQSTELTRMQAFTVLALGLGAGICDGMETVLAGDVSVRDGVTWVHVERLRGAGYAPEVPVASVFGPGLAAVAEAKTPEEPLLPYRDVNGLVKGELNRRRTFRVSLRRLRATWAVEVLRVVPREVAVAAIGTTHLYEFERLARFNPERPDTVEDHVGALTDPYVNWPGLASSAGAVGHWGGDGSRAGFGGPKAAQDLDDHPRTGERKSTENTRFEVIDGGAK
;
A
#
# COMPACT_ATOMS: atom_id res chain seq x y z
N MET A 1 -30.86 4.74 7.37
CA MET A 1 -31.78 5.20 6.27
C MET A 1 -32.00 4.04 5.31
N SER A 2 -33.25 3.78 4.86
CA SER A 2 -33.56 2.76 3.85
C SER A 2 -33.02 3.17 2.47
N LEU A 3 -32.82 2.18 1.59
CA LEU A 3 -32.44 2.42 0.20
C LEU A 3 -33.51 3.24 -0.54
N THR A 4 -33.08 4.16 -1.39
CA THR A 4 -33.98 4.79 -2.38
C THR A 4 -34.45 3.75 -3.40
N PRO A 5 -35.57 3.99 -4.10
CA PRO A 5 -36.06 3.07 -5.14
C PRO A 5 -35.02 2.74 -6.21
N GLN A 6 -34.21 3.72 -6.63
CA GLN A 6 -33.14 3.55 -7.63
C GLN A 6 -31.99 2.70 -7.10
N GLU A 7 -31.58 2.91 -5.84
CA GLU A 7 -30.54 2.10 -5.19
C GLU A 7 -31.00 0.66 -4.99
N ARG A 8 -32.26 0.46 -4.59
CA ARG A 8 -32.86 -0.88 -4.46
C ARG A 8 -32.85 -1.61 -5.79
N GLU A 9 -33.34 -1.00 -6.86
CA GLU A 9 -33.31 -1.58 -8.20
C GLU A 9 -31.90 -1.91 -8.66
N TYR A 10 -30.95 -1.03 -8.38
CA TYR A 10 -29.53 -1.27 -8.68
C TYR A 10 -28.99 -2.49 -7.92
N VAL A 11 -29.23 -2.59 -6.61
CA VAL A 11 -28.78 -3.72 -5.77
C VAL A 11 -29.42 -5.02 -6.25
N GLU A 12 -30.74 -5.05 -6.45
CA GLU A 12 -31.49 -6.23 -6.93
C GLU A 12 -30.95 -6.74 -8.26
N ARG A 13 -30.73 -5.84 -9.22
CA ARG A 13 -30.15 -6.20 -10.53
C ARG A 13 -28.74 -6.77 -10.38
N ARG A 14 -27.91 -6.19 -9.51
CA ARG A 14 -26.52 -6.66 -9.29
C ARG A 14 -26.46 -7.98 -8.53
N VAL A 15 -27.29 -8.18 -7.53
CA VAL A 15 -27.40 -9.44 -6.78
C VAL A 15 -27.94 -10.55 -7.67
N SER A 16 -29.02 -10.28 -8.43
CA SER A 16 -29.64 -11.26 -9.33
C SER A 16 -28.70 -11.70 -10.45
N GLY A 17 -27.96 -10.75 -11.05
CA GLY A 17 -27.01 -11.02 -12.14
C GLY A 17 -25.64 -11.50 -11.68
N TYR A 18 -25.39 -11.66 -10.38
CA TYR A 18 -24.08 -12.10 -9.89
C TYR A 18 -23.85 -13.59 -10.16
N THR A 19 -22.73 -13.90 -10.80
CA THR A 19 -22.24 -15.26 -11.04
C THR A 19 -20.75 -15.32 -10.69
N PRO A 20 -20.35 -16.09 -9.66
CA PRO A 20 -18.96 -16.21 -9.25
C PRO A 20 -18.19 -17.13 -10.22
N GLN A 21 -16.95 -16.73 -10.56
CA GLN A 21 -16.07 -17.54 -11.42
C GLN A 21 -15.21 -18.54 -10.64
N PHE A 22 -15.23 -18.51 -9.30
CA PHE A 22 -14.34 -19.27 -8.43
C PHE A 22 -15.02 -20.46 -7.76
N VAL A 23 -16.29 -20.74 -8.07
CA VAL A 23 -17.04 -21.93 -7.67
C VAL A 23 -17.68 -22.57 -8.89
N SER A 24 -17.90 -23.89 -8.84
CA SER A 24 -18.57 -24.59 -9.95
C SER A 24 -20.03 -24.14 -10.07
N GLU A 25 -20.59 -24.26 -11.26
CA GLU A 25 -22.02 -23.95 -11.51
C GLU A 25 -22.96 -24.75 -10.62
N ILE A 26 -22.64 -26.04 -10.36
CA ILE A 26 -23.42 -26.91 -9.48
C ILE A 26 -23.41 -26.38 -8.04
N THR A 27 -22.22 -26.05 -7.53
CA THR A 27 -22.11 -25.46 -6.19
C THR A 27 -22.83 -24.13 -6.12
N TRP A 28 -22.69 -23.27 -7.16
CA TRP A 28 -23.35 -21.99 -7.20
C TRP A 28 -24.88 -22.15 -7.22
N ALA A 29 -25.44 -23.04 -8.04
CA ALA A 29 -26.87 -23.29 -8.09
C ALA A 29 -27.42 -23.67 -6.70
N THR A 30 -26.65 -24.42 -5.90
CA THR A 30 -27.05 -24.83 -4.54
C THR A 30 -27.00 -23.67 -3.54
N VAL A 31 -25.94 -22.84 -3.57
CA VAL A 31 -25.73 -21.80 -2.54
C VAL A 31 -26.33 -20.44 -2.89
N ALA A 32 -26.59 -20.18 -4.18
CA ALA A 32 -27.04 -18.90 -4.66
C ALA A 32 -28.32 -18.34 -4.00
N PRO A 33 -29.35 -19.16 -3.74
CA PRO A 33 -30.57 -18.67 -3.10
C PRO A 33 -30.26 -17.98 -1.76
N VAL A 34 -29.53 -18.67 -0.88
CA VAL A 34 -29.21 -18.18 0.47
C VAL A 34 -28.24 -16.98 0.41
N VAL A 35 -27.23 -17.03 -0.45
CA VAL A 35 -26.29 -15.91 -0.62
C VAL A 35 -27.00 -14.64 -1.10
N LYS A 36 -27.93 -14.78 -2.06
CA LYS A 36 -28.70 -13.64 -2.60
C LYS A 36 -29.65 -13.08 -1.55
N GLU A 37 -30.34 -13.94 -0.80
CA GLU A 37 -31.24 -13.56 0.28
C GLU A 37 -30.50 -12.76 1.35
N ILE A 38 -29.40 -13.29 1.90
CA ILE A 38 -28.58 -12.61 2.92
C ILE A 38 -28.09 -11.25 2.39
N ALA A 39 -27.64 -11.19 1.14
CA ALA A 39 -27.13 -9.96 0.56
C ALA A 39 -28.24 -8.90 0.44
N LEU A 40 -29.41 -9.26 -0.08
CA LEU A 40 -30.56 -8.34 -0.22
C LEU A 40 -31.01 -7.83 1.15
N GLU A 41 -31.17 -8.74 2.13
CA GLU A 41 -31.53 -8.37 3.51
C GLU A 41 -30.51 -7.39 4.11
N ALA A 42 -29.19 -7.64 3.94
CA ALA A 42 -28.15 -6.78 4.45
C ALA A 42 -28.17 -5.40 3.81
N PHE A 43 -28.32 -5.31 2.50
CA PHE A 43 -28.39 -4.04 1.80
C PHE A 43 -29.64 -3.23 2.18
N GLU A 44 -30.78 -3.87 2.33
CA GLU A 44 -32.03 -3.23 2.75
C GLU A 44 -31.91 -2.70 4.19
N ALA A 45 -31.39 -3.52 5.11
CA ALA A 45 -31.22 -3.14 6.52
C ALA A 45 -30.15 -2.07 6.73
N GLY A 46 -29.03 -2.15 5.99
CA GLY A 46 -27.89 -1.23 6.14
C GLY A 46 -28.05 0.09 5.40
N GLY A 47 -28.84 0.12 4.32
CA GLY A 47 -29.02 1.30 3.49
C GLY A 47 -27.76 1.82 2.80
N ALA A 48 -27.87 2.92 2.07
CA ALA A 48 -26.79 3.52 1.29
C ALA A 48 -25.61 4.02 2.13
N GLU A 49 -25.87 4.45 3.36
CA GLU A 49 -24.85 4.98 4.27
C GLU A 49 -23.79 3.93 4.64
N HIS A 50 -24.23 2.68 4.85
CA HIS A 50 -23.33 1.59 5.23
C HIS A 50 -22.57 1.01 4.03
N PHE A 51 -23.13 1.06 2.83
CA PHE A 51 -22.59 0.33 1.70
C PHE A 51 -21.93 1.21 0.63
N HIS A 52 -21.87 2.53 0.80
CA HIS A 52 -21.27 3.46 -0.17
C HIS A 52 -21.63 3.15 -1.63
N LEU A 53 -22.95 2.98 -1.90
CA LEU A 53 -23.48 2.62 -3.20
C LEU A 53 -23.31 3.78 -4.20
N ARG A 54 -22.11 3.95 -4.74
CA ARG A 54 -21.85 4.87 -5.85
C ARG A 54 -21.98 4.11 -7.16
N GLN A 55 -22.78 4.66 -8.09
CA GLN A 55 -23.15 4.01 -9.36
C GLN A 55 -21.94 3.72 -10.28
N ASP A 56 -20.84 4.43 -10.13
CA ASP A 56 -19.66 4.43 -11.02
C ASP A 56 -18.50 3.52 -10.54
N ARG A 57 -18.58 2.94 -9.36
CA ARG A 57 -17.55 1.99 -8.92
C ARG A 57 -18.05 0.57 -9.05
N HIS A 58 -17.35 -0.21 -9.88
CA HIS A 58 -17.56 -1.64 -10.02
C HIS A 58 -17.79 -2.30 -8.67
N SER A 59 -19.03 -2.34 -8.39
CA SER A 59 -19.85 -3.11 -7.48
C SER A 59 -19.16 -3.48 -6.16
N GLU A 60 -19.30 -2.59 -5.19
CA GLU A 60 -19.24 -3.01 -3.79
C GLU A 60 -20.13 -4.24 -3.56
N VAL A 61 -21.33 -4.28 -4.15
CA VAL A 61 -22.24 -5.43 -4.14
C VAL A 61 -21.53 -6.73 -4.49
N SER A 62 -20.74 -6.77 -5.57
CA SER A 62 -20.00 -8.00 -5.95
C SER A 62 -18.96 -8.44 -4.91
N LYS A 63 -18.40 -7.52 -4.14
CA LYS A 63 -17.44 -7.85 -3.07
C LYS A 63 -18.13 -8.53 -1.89
N TYR A 64 -19.32 -8.04 -1.50
CA TYR A 64 -20.14 -8.69 -0.47
C TYR A 64 -20.64 -10.05 -0.94
N MET A 65 -21.17 -10.12 -2.16
CA MET A 65 -21.58 -11.38 -2.78
C MET A 65 -20.44 -12.40 -2.80
N ARG A 66 -19.23 -11.96 -3.18
CA ARG A 66 -18.03 -12.80 -3.17
C ARG A 66 -17.72 -13.33 -1.77
N ALA A 67 -17.77 -12.48 -0.76
CA ALA A 67 -17.46 -12.88 0.61
C ALA A 67 -18.47 -13.92 1.14
N LEU A 68 -19.77 -13.69 0.96
CA LEU A 68 -20.83 -14.62 1.33
C LEU A 68 -20.73 -15.94 0.56
N THR A 69 -20.43 -15.88 -0.75
CA THR A 69 -20.27 -17.08 -1.59
C THR A 69 -19.14 -17.98 -1.09
N HIS A 70 -18.00 -17.41 -0.66
CA HIS A 70 -16.91 -18.22 -0.10
C HIS A 70 -17.32 -19.01 1.14
N VAL A 71 -18.09 -18.39 2.05
CA VAL A 71 -18.57 -19.08 3.25
C VAL A 71 -19.64 -20.12 2.90
N ALA A 72 -20.62 -19.77 2.08
CA ALA A 72 -21.68 -20.69 1.66
C ALA A 72 -21.14 -21.90 0.89
N ALA A 73 -20.18 -21.69 -0.01
CA ALA A 73 -19.51 -22.78 -0.73
C ALA A 73 -18.66 -23.65 0.21
N PHE A 74 -18.04 -23.07 1.23
CA PHE A 74 -17.37 -23.83 2.29
C PHE A 74 -18.37 -24.70 3.04
N CYS A 75 -19.52 -24.16 3.50
CA CYS A 75 -20.57 -24.93 4.17
C CYS A 75 -21.01 -26.13 3.31
N HIS A 76 -21.31 -25.88 2.03
CA HIS A 76 -21.71 -26.92 1.09
C HIS A 76 -20.63 -28.01 0.97
N ARG A 77 -19.36 -27.63 0.83
CA ARG A 77 -18.23 -28.56 0.67
C ARG A 77 -18.00 -29.44 1.90
N VAL A 78 -18.20 -28.90 3.12
CA VAL A 78 -18.01 -29.64 4.37
C VAL A 78 -19.29 -30.33 4.86
N GLY A 79 -20.35 -30.36 4.03
CA GLY A 79 -21.61 -31.03 4.36
C GLY A 79 -22.44 -30.32 5.44
N ARG A 80 -22.22 -29.02 5.68
CA ARG A 80 -23.06 -28.23 6.59
C ARG A 80 -24.26 -27.67 5.83
N PRO A 81 -25.42 -27.49 6.49
CA PRO A 81 -26.57 -26.83 5.89
C PRO A 81 -26.17 -25.42 5.43
N VAL A 82 -26.60 -25.05 4.23
CA VAL A 82 -26.40 -23.69 3.72
C VAL A 82 -27.62 -22.88 4.09
N THR A 83 -27.61 -22.31 5.30
CA THR A 83 -28.67 -21.44 5.82
C THR A 83 -28.07 -20.09 6.22
N ARG A 84 -28.93 -19.09 6.45
CA ARG A 84 -28.50 -17.75 6.92
C ARG A 84 -27.68 -17.85 8.21
N GLU A 85 -28.18 -18.62 9.19
CA GLU A 85 -27.54 -18.80 10.49
C GLU A 85 -26.15 -19.42 10.34
N THR A 86 -26.03 -20.47 9.51
CA THR A 86 -24.75 -21.16 9.30
C THR A 86 -23.75 -20.28 8.54
N VAL A 87 -24.20 -19.53 7.52
CA VAL A 87 -23.31 -18.65 6.72
C VAL A 87 -22.83 -17.45 7.55
N LEU A 88 -23.60 -16.99 8.53
CA LEU A 88 -23.24 -15.88 9.43
C LEU A 88 -22.66 -16.37 10.78
N ASP A 89 -22.53 -17.68 10.98
CA ASP A 89 -21.91 -18.25 12.17
C ASP A 89 -20.42 -17.90 12.24
N THR A 90 -19.97 -17.47 13.42
CA THR A 90 -18.61 -16.99 13.64
C THR A 90 -17.57 -18.08 13.39
N ASP A 91 -17.79 -19.30 13.88
CA ASP A 91 -16.84 -20.40 13.78
C ASP A 91 -16.75 -20.90 12.34
N ILE A 92 -17.87 -20.94 11.65
CA ILE A 92 -17.95 -21.29 10.22
C ILE A 92 -17.23 -20.24 9.37
N CYS A 93 -17.48 -18.96 9.60
CA CYS A 93 -16.77 -17.86 8.93
C CYS A 93 -15.25 -17.95 9.15
N HIS A 94 -14.82 -18.25 10.38
CA HIS A 94 -13.40 -18.47 10.69
C HIS A 94 -12.83 -19.65 9.93
N ALA A 95 -13.50 -20.79 9.96
CA ALA A 95 -13.06 -22.00 9.26
C ALA A 95 -12.95 -21.75 7.74
N ALA A 96 -13.96 -21.12 7.15
CA ALA A 96 -13.98 -20.78 5.72
C ALA A 96 -12.85 -19.83 5.33
N LEU A 97 -12.58 -18.79 6.14
CA LEU A 97 -11.50 -17.85 5.86
C LEU A 97 -10.11 -18.45 6.09
N ASN A 98 -9.95 -19.38 7.04
CA ASN A 98 -8.70 -20.10 7.27
C ASN A 98 -8.40 -21.06 6.12
N ASP A 99 -9.40 -21.79 5.65
CA ASP A 99 -9.30 -22.65 4.49
C ASP A 99 -8.91 -21.84 3.23
N LEU A 100 -9.59 -20.72 3.00
CA LEU A 100 -9.27 -19.83 1.89
C LEU A 100 -7.87 -19.23 2.00
N ALA A 101 -7.37 -18.98 3.22
CA ALA A 101 -6.03 -18.43 3.45
C ALA A 101 -4.89 -19.37 3.03
N GLN A 102 -5.15 -20.66 2.92
CA GLN A 102 -4.18 -21.63 2.42
C GLN A 102 -3.91 -21.43 0.92
N THR A 103 -4.92 -21.02 0.17
CA THR A 103 -4.85 -20.82 -1.29
C THR A 103 -4.75 -19.37 -1.72
N HIS A 104 -5.26 -18.44 -0.91
CA HIS A 104 -5.34 -17.01 -1.22
C HIS A 104 -4.58 -16.15 -0.21
N ARG A 105 -3.67 -15.31 -0.69
CA ARG A 105 -2.82 -14.46 0.17
C ARG A 105 -3.55 -13.37 0.96
N ASN A 106 -4.76 -12.98 0.57
CA ASN A 106 -5.44 -11.84 1.19
C ASN A 106 -6.92 -12.12 1.49
N THR A 107 -7.20 -12.61 2.69
CA THR A 107 -8.56 -12.82 3.22
C THR A 107 -9.07 -11.64 4.06
N SER A 108 -8.24 -10.62 4.32
CA SER A 108 -8.61 -9.50 5.20
C SER A 108 -9.78 -8.67 4.65
N VAL A 109 -9.83 -8.50 3.33
CA VAL A 109 -10.90 -7.77 2.65
C VAL A 109 -12.23 -8.53 2.77
N LEU A 110 -12.22 -9.86 2.53
CA LEU A 110 -13.42 -10.68 2.67
C LEU A 110 -13.94 -10.69 4.11
N ARG A 111 -13.03 -10.75 5.09
CA ARG A 111 -13.37 -10.62 6.50
C ARG A 111 -14.08 -9.31 6.81
N SER A 112 -13.60 -8.18 6.28
CA SER A 112 -14.23 -6.87 6.47
C SER A 112 -15.67 -6.85 5.93
N TYR A 113 -15.91 -7.44 4.76
CA TYR A 113 -17.25 -7.52 4.18
C TYR A 113 -18.18 -8.44 4.97
N LEU A 114 -17.70 -9.61 5.40
CA LEU A 114 -18.48 -10.52 6.26
C LEU A 114 -18.85 -9.89 7.58
N ASN A 115 -17.89 -9.23 8.25
CA ASN A 115 -18.17 -8.51 9.50
C ASN A 115 -19.24 -7.45 9.31
N LYS A 116 -19.18 -6.69 8.22
CA LYS A 116 -20.14 -5.63 7.97
C LYS A 116 -21.55 -6.19 7.76
N VAL A 117 -21.68 -7.28 6.99
CA VAL A 117 -22.96 -7.98 6.81
C VAL A 117 -23.48 -8.51 8.15
N ALA A 118 -22.64 -9.20 8.92
CA ALA A 118 -23.03 -9.78 10.19
C ALA A 118 -23.51 -8.70 11.19
N VAL A 119 -22.75 -7.62 11.36
CA VAL A 119 -23.15 -6.50 12.23
C VAL A 119 -24.51 -5.93 11.84
N ILE A 120 -24.76 -5.76 10.55
CA ILE A 120 -26.04 -5.22 10.08
C ILE A 120 -27.19 -6.16 10.36
N LEU A 121 -26.99 -7.48 10.18
CA LEU A 121 -28.07 -8.46 10.26
C LEU A 121 -28.28 -9.05 11.64
N THR A 122 -27.24 -9.10 12.48
CA THR A 122 -27.28 -9.74 13.79
C THR A 122 -27.01 -8.78 14.96
N GLY A 123 -26.54 -7.56 14.68
CA GLY A 123 -26.06 -6.63 15.69
C GLY A 123 -24.70 -7.02 16.31
N GLU A 124 -24.20 -8.20 15.97
CA GLU A 124 -22.93 -8.71 16.51
C GLU A 124 -21.83 -8.66 15.45
N THR A 125 -20.63 -8.30 15.87
CA THR A 125 -19.45 -8.54 15.05
C THR A 125 -19.24 -10.04 14.99
N VAL A 126 -19.18 -10.62 13.81
CA VAL A 126 -18.51 -11.89 13.61
C VAL A 126 -17.06 -11.63 13.99
N CYS A 127 -16.72 -11.84 15.27
CA CYS A 127 -15.41 -11.52 15.83
C CYS A 127 -14.39 -12.53 15.28
N LEU A 128 -14.15 -12.38 14.01
CA LEU A 128 -13.13 -13.11 13.31
C LEU A 128 -11.83 -12.66 13.95
N ARG A 129 -11.22 -13.56 14.74
CA ARG A 129 -9.95 -13.27 15.41
C ARG A 129 -9.07 -12.46 14.46
N PRO A 130 -8.59 -11.30 14.88
CA PRO A 130 -7.67 -10.57 14.05
C PRO A 130 -6.58 -11.57 13.68
N ARG A 131 -6.36 -11.74 12.37
CA ARG A 131 -5.18 -12.45 11.88
C ARG A 131 -4.04 -11.96 12.73
N GLU A 132 -3.23 -12.88 13.29
CA GLU A 132 -1.97 -12.47 13.94
C GLU A 132 -1.39 -11.33 13.12
N PRO A 133 -1.14 -10.17 13.72
CA PRO A 133 -0.80 -8.99 12.95
C PRO A 133 0.28 -9.43 11.99
N LYS A 134 -0.01 -9.31 10.68
CA LYS A 134 0.99 -9.57 9.62
C LYS A 134 2.25 -8.96 10.17
N GLU A 135 3.31 -9.76 10.29
CA GLU A 135 4.60 -9.31 10.82
C GLU A 135 4.79 -7.86 10.43
N ARG A 136 4.55 -6.99 11.43
CA ARG A 136 4.48 -5.55 11.16
C ARG A 136 5.80 -5.21 10.54
N ALA A 137 5.80 -4.39 9.54
CA ALA A 137 7.00 -4.07 8.82
C ALA A 137 8.05 -3.62 9.85
N ARG A 138 8.92 -4.54 10.26
CA ARG A 138 9.97 -4.26 11.24
C ARG A 138 10.83 -3.16 10.66
N PRO A 139 11.11 -2.09 11.43
CA PRO A 139 12.02 -1.05 10.99
C PRO A 139 13.33 -1.65 10.52
N TYR A 140 14.03 -0.98 9.65
CA TYR A 140 15.42 -1.26 9.38
C TYR A 140 16.23 -0.91 10.62
N THR A 141 17.31 -1.60 10.82
CA THR A 141 18.28 -1.34 11.90
C THR A 141 19.47 -0.59 11.34
N ALA A 142 20.31 -0.04 12.23
CA ALA A 142 21.56 0.58 11.82
C ALA A 142 22.43 -0.36 10.95
N ARG A 143 22.39 -1.67 11.21
CA ARG A 143 23.11 -2.68 10.41
C ARG A 143 22.56 -2.84 8.98
N ASP A 144 21.28 -2.55 8.77
CA ASP A 144 20.67 -2.61 7.44
C ASP A 144 21.06 -1.42 6.55
N PHE A 145 21.65 -0.37 7.14
CA PHE A 145 21.92 0.88 6.42
C PHE A 145 22.95 0.69 5.29
N ASP A 146 24.03 -0.05 5.54
CA ASP A 146 24.98 -0.39 4.49
C ASP A 146 24.35 -1.21 3.37
N SER A 147 23.41 -2.09 3.72
CA SER A 147 22.63 -2.85 2.73
C SER A 147 21.70 -1.94 1.91
N LEU A 148 21.10 -0.93 2.53
CA LEU A 148 20.27 0.09 1.82
C LEU A 148 21.15 0.92 0.88
N ARG A 149 22.33 1.36 1.33
CA ARG A 149 23.29 2.10 0.51
C ARG A 149 23.77 1.24 -0.67
N HIS A 150 24.18 0.00 -0.40
CA HIS A 150 24.57 -0.94 -1.44
C HIS A 150 23.42 -1.22 -2.43
N TRP A 151 22.18 -1.29 -1.96
CA TRP A 151 21.02 -1.48 -2.82
C TRP A 151 20.87 -0.35 -3.85
N VAL A 152 21.08 0.91 -3.46
CA VAL A 152 21.11 2.06 -4.40
C VAL A 152 22.27 1.91 -5.38
N GLN A 153 23.49 1.73 -4.87
CA GLN A 153 24.72 1.68 -5.67
C GLN A 153 24.74 0.52 -6.68
N SER A 154 24.10 -0.58 -6.33
CA SER A 154 24.04 -1.78 -7.17
C SER A 154 22.99 -1.72 -8.29
N GLN A 155 22.23 -0.62 -8.43
CA GLN A 155 21.31 -0.47 -9.55
C GLN A 155 22.06 -0.38 -10.88
N SER A 156 21.47 -0.97 -11.94
CA SER A 156 22.17 -1.21 -13.20
C SER A 156 22.43 0.05 -14.03
N THR A 157 21.56 1.05 -13.90
CA THR A 157 21.64 2.29 -14.66
C THR A 157 21.66 3.50 -13.72
N GLU A 158 22.15 4.64 -14.20
CA GLU A 158 22.13 5.88 -13.44
C GLU A 158 20.69 6.30 -13.12
N LEU A 159 19.77 6.15 -14.06
CA LEU A 159 18.35 6.42 -13.84
C LEU A 159 17.77 5.58 -12.69
N THR A 160 18.01 4.26 -12.68
CA THR A 160 17.52 3.39 -11.61
C THR A 160 18.21 3.66 -10.28
N ARG A 161 19.49 4.10 -10.28
CA ARG A 161 20.18 4.56 -9.06
C ARG A 161 19.56 5.83 -8.49
N MET A 162 19.29 6.81 -9.34
CA MET A 162 18.61 8.04 -8.95
C MET A 162 17.22 7.75 -8.39
N GLN A 163 16.44 6.89 -9.05
CA GLN A 163 15.12 6.47 -8.56
C GLN A 163 15.19 5.73 -7.22
N ALA A 164 16.12 4.80 -7.07
CA ALA A 164 16.35 4.10 -5.82
C ALA A 164 16.76 5.04 -4.69
N PHE A 165 17.64 6.00 -4.98
CA PHE A 165 18.02 7.05 -4.05
C PHE A 165 16.81 7.92 -3.65
N THR A 166 16.02 8.39 -4.63
CA THR A 166 14.81 9.19 -4.38
C THR A 166 13.80 8.46 -3.51
N VAL A 167 13.61 7.15 -3.72
CA VAL A 167 12.77 6.29 -2.87
C VAL A 167 13.29 6.26 -1.43
N LEU A 168 14.61 6.14 -1.21
CA LEU A 168 15.18 6.20 0.14
C LEU A 168 15.07 7.59 0.74
N ALA A 169 15.36 8.64 -0.01
CA ALA A 169 15.29 10.02 0.46
C ALA A 169 13.87 10.41 0.90
N LEU A 170 12.86 10.06 0.13
CA LEU A 170 11.46 10.28 0.51
C LEU A 170 11.04 9.37 1.67
N GLY A 171 11.40 8.08 1.63
CA GLY A 171 10.94 7.10 2.60
C GLY A 171 11.64 7.17 3.97
N LEU A 172 12.97 7.21 3.98
CA LEU A 172 13.79 7.36 5.19
C LEU A 172 14.09 8.81 5.55
N GLY A 173 14.18 9.69 4.56
CA GLY A 173 14.50 11.10 4.79
C GLY A 173 13.29 11.90 5.27
N ALA A 174 12.10 11.65 4.73
CA ALA A 174 10.89 12.44 5.01
C ALA A 174 9.66 11.60 5.43
N GLY A 175 9.79 10.29 5.56
CA GLY A 175 8.70 9.39 5.96
C GLY A 175 7.54 9.28 4.94
N ILE A 176 7.77 9.69 3.71
CA ILE A 176 6.78 9.66 2.63
C ILE A 176 6.88 8.30 1.94
N CYS A 177 5.84 7.47 2.03
CA CYS A 177 5.79 6.16 1.36
C CYS A 177 4.52 5.94 0.55
N ASP A 178 3.45 6.57 0.95
CA ASP A 178 2.19 6.60 0.21
C ASP A 178 2.13 7.92 -0.56
N GLY A 179 1.84 7.88 -1.85
CA GLY A 179 1.77 9.06 -2.71
C GLY A 179 3.12 9.60 -3.19
N MET A 180 4.22 8.86 -3.06
CA MET A 180 5.54 9.29 -3.60
C MET A 180 5.47 9.69 -5.08
N GLU A 181 4.58 9.05 -5.84
CA GLU A 181 4.35 9.31 -7.26
C GLU A 181 3.78 10.69 -7.55
N THR A 182 3.24 11.35 -6.53
CA THR A 182 2.64 12.69 -6.68
C THR A 182 3.55 13.81 -6.21
N VAL A 183 4.71 13.49 -5.65
CA VAL A 183 5.70 14.51 -5.22
C VAL A 183 6.40 15.08 -6.44
N LEU A 184 6.25 16.39 -6.64
CA LEU A 184 6.85 17.13 -7.74
C LEU A 184 8.22 17.70 -7.35
N ALA A 185 9.01 18.04 -8.34
CA ALA A 185 10.29 18.72 -8.11
C ALA A 185 10.09 20.08 -7.41
N GLY A 186 9.02 20.82 -7.76
CA GLY A 186 8.65 22.07 -7.11
C GLY A 186 8.16 21.93 -5.65
N ASP A 187 7.86 20.71 -5.20
CA ASP A 187 7.54 20.45 -3.78
C ASP A 187 8.81 20.38 -2.90
N VAL A 188 10.01 20.34 -3.50
CA VAL A 188 11.28 20.32 -2.78
C VAL A 188 11.87 21.72 -2.71
N SER A 189 12.20 22.19 -1.53
CA SER A 189 12.83 23.50 -1.31
C SER A 189 14.03 23.37 -0.37
N VAL A 190 14.95 24.31 -0.47
CA VAL A 190 16.09 24.40 0.45
C VAL A 190 15.99 25.74 1.17
N ARG A 191 15.94 25.69 2.51
CA ARG A 191 15.89 26.88 3.38
C ARG A 191 16.87 26.69 4.53
N ASP A 192 17.73 27.65 4.74
CA ASP A 192 18.76 27.64 5.80
C ASP A 192 19.62 26.36 5.82
N GLY A 193 19.93 25.84 4.62
CA GLY A 193 20.70 24.61 4.46
C GLY A 193 19.92 23.30 4.72
N VAL A 194 18.65 23.40 5.05
CA VAL A 194 17.74 22.27 5.24
C VAL A 194 16.89 22.06 4.01
N THR A 195 16.81 20.82 3.53
CA THR A 195 15.91 20.43 2.44
C THR A 195 14.53 20.06 3.02
N TRP A 196 13.49 20.61 2.45
CA TRP A 196 12.09 20.42 2.84
C TRP A 196 11.31 19.78 1.70
N VAL A 197 10.30 19.02 2.04
CA VAL A 197 9.32 18.51 1.07
C VAL A 197 7.93 18.97 1.48
N HIS A 198 7.22 19.61 0.56
CA HIS A 198 5.83 20.02 0.72
C HIS A 198 4.91 18.80 0.56
N VAL A 199 4.10 18.50 1.58
CA VAL A 199 3.33 17.24 1.68
C VAL A 199 1.85 17.46 1.98
N GLU A 200 1.36 18.68 1.95
CA GLU A 200 -0.03 19.01 2.28
C GLU A 200 -1.04 18.18 1.48
N ARG A 201 -0.77 18.00 0.18
CA ARG A 201 -1.62 17.17 -0.71
C ARG A 201 -1.66 15.69 -0.32
N LEU A 202 -0.64 15.20 0.38
CA LEU A 202 -0.51 13.79 0.77
C LEU A 202 -1.14 13.50 2.12
N ARG A 203 -1.19 14.48 3.01
CA ARG A 203 -1.52 14.28 4.42
C ARG A 203 -2.86 14.84 4.85
N GLY A 204 -3.41 15.78 4.07
CA GLY A 204 -4.66 16.45 4.38
C GLY A 204 -4.51 17.54 5.45
N ALA A 205 -5.61 18.24 5.72
CA ALA A 205 -5.63 19.33 6.68
C ALA A 205 -5.36 18.84 8.12
N GLY A 206 -4.63 19.64 8.88
CA GLY A 206 -4.33 19.37 10.30
C GLY A 206 -2.97 18.71 10.56
N TYR A 207 -2.20 18.41 9.52
CA TYR A 207 -0.81 17.96 9.64
C TYR A 207 0.16 19.03 9.12
N ALA A 208 1.46 18.83 9.42
CA ALA A 208 2.47 19.75 8.89
C ALA A 208 2.44 19.76 7.36
N PRO A 209 2.33 20.93 6.71
CA PRO A 209 2.30 21.04 5.26
C PRO A 209 3.64 20.69 4.62
N GLU A 210 4.72 20.79 5.38
CA GLU A 210 6.09 20.52 4.97
C GLU A 210 6.80 19.65 5.99
N VAL A 211 7.77 18.88 5.53
CA VAL A 211 8.60 18.03 6.39
C VAL A 211 10.05 18.18 5.99
N PRO A 212 10.95 18.42 6.95
CA PRO A 212 12.37 18.44 6.68
C PRO A 212 12.86 17.03 6.32
N VAL A 213 13.78 17.01 5.35
CA VAL A 213 14.44 15.77 4.91
C VAL A 213 15.67 15.53 5.78
N ALA A 214 15.89 14.32 6.24
CA ALA A 214 17.09 13.96 6.98
C ALA A 214 18.35 14.41 6.22
N SER A 215 19.28 15.03 6.93
CA SER A 215 20.47 15.73 6.38
C SER A 215 21.30 14.86 5.43
N VAL A 216 21.37 13.55 5.71
CA VAL A 216 22.08 12.58 4.89
C VAL A 216 21.49 12.41 3.48
N PHE A 217 20.21 12.74 3.29
CA PHE A 217 19.50 12.63 2.01
C PHE A 217 19.19 13.98 1.38
N GLY A 218 19.11 15.05 2.18
CA GLY A 218 18.66 16.37 1.77
C GLY A 218 19.36 16.92 0.53
N PRO A 219 20.69 17.09 0.55
CA PRO A 219 21.42 17.67 -0.59
C PRO A 219 21.25 16.86 -1.88
N GLY A 220 21.23 15.54 -1.79
CA GLY A 220 21.00 14.68 -2.96
C GLY A 220 19.59 14.79 -3.50
N LEU A 221 18.56 14.92 -2.63
CA LEU A 221 17.17 15.10 -3.07
C LEU A 221 16.97 16.47 -3.72
N ALA A 222 17.59 17.53 -3.17
CA ALA A 222 17.58 18.85 -3.76
C ALA A 222 18.18 18.83 -5.18
N ALA A 223 19.35 18.17 -5.35
CA ALA A 223 19.98 18.04 -6.66
C ALA A 223 19.11 17.28 -7.68
N VAL A 224 18.37 16.24 -7.23
CA VAL A 224 17.41 15.53 -8.10
C VAL A 224 16.26 16.45 -8.50
N ALA A 225 15.77 17.30 -7.59
CA ALA A 225 14.71 18.24 -7.89
C ALA A 225 15.17 19.37 -8.83
N GLU A 226 16.36 19.93 -8.60
CA GLU A 226 16.95 20.98 -9.45
C GLU A 226 17.20 20.54 -10.90
N ALA A 227 17.41 19.23 -11.11
CA ALA A 227 17.58 18.65 -12.46
C ALA A 227 16.27 18.52 -13.25
N LYS A 228 15.13 18.91 -12.69
CA LYS A 228 13.79 18.77 -13.25
C LYS A 228 13.05 20.09 -13.28
N THR A 229 11.99 20.18 -14.12
CA THR A 229 11.06 21.29 -14.02
C THR A 229 10.17 21.16 -12.78
N PRO A 230 9.68 22.27 -12.19
CA PRO A 230 8.88 22.24 -10.97
C PRO A 230 7.64 21.32 -11.04
N GLU A 231 7.06 21.17 -12.21
CA GLU A 231 5.87 20.37 -12.47
C GLU A 231 6.17 18.88 -12.71
N GLU A 232 7.43 18.52 -12.88
CA GLU A 232 7.82 17.13 -13.09
C GLU A 232 7.78 16.33 -11.79
N PRO A 233 7.24 15.10 -11.80
CA PRO A 233 7.31 14.23 -10.63
C PRO A 233 8.76 13.80 -10.37
N LEU A 234 9.13 13.72 -9.08
CA LEU A 234 10.44 13.19 -8.69
C LEU A 234 10.61 11.73 -9.15
N LEU A 235 9.54 10.97 -9.06
CA LEU A 235 9.45 9.59 -9.54
C LEU A 235 8.37 9.50 -10.62
N PRO A 236 8.73 9.38 -11.91
CA PRO A 236 7.77 9.39 -13.02
C PRO A 236 7.04 8.05 -13.17
N TYR A 237 6.48 7.53 -12.08
CA TYR A 237 5.76 6.27 -12.04
C TYR A 237 4.39 6.44 -11.40
N ARG A 238 3.37 5.78 -11.97
CA ARG A 238 2.02 5.75 -11.38
C ARG A 238 1.91 4.83 -10.17
N ASP A 239 2.84 3.89 -10.01
CA ASP A 239 2.90 2.94 -8.90
C ASP A 239 4.35 2.73 -8.47
N VAL A 240 4.79 3.55 -7.51
CA VAL A 240 6.14 3.45 -6.93
C VAL A 240 6.34 2.12 -6.19
N ASN A 241 5.29 1.53 -5.62
CA ASN A 241 5.40 0.23 -4.97
C ASN A 241 5.64 -0.89 -5.99
N GLY A 242 5.03 -0.78 -7.18
CA GLY A 242 5.32 -1.63 -8.34
C GLY A 242 6.74 -1.45 -8.84
N LEU A 243 7.25 -0.22 -8.97
CA LEU A 243 8.63 0.09 -9.30
C LEU A 243 9.60 -0.59 -8.31
N VAL A 244 9.40 -0.39 -7.02
CA VAL A 244 10.29 -0.95 -5.98
C VAL A 244 10.27 -2.47 -6.00
N LYS A 245 9.10 -3.10 -6.09
CA LYS A 245 8.98 -4.57 -6.08
C LYS A 245 9.44 -5.22 -7.38
N GLY A 246 9.07 -4.63 -8.50
CA GLY A 246 9.27 -5.19 -9.84
C GLY A 246 10.63 -4.90 -10.43
N GLU A 247 11.09 -3.66 -10.35
CA GLU A 247 12.30 -3.20 -11.03
C GLU A 247 13.49 -3.09 -10.07
N LEU A 248 13.37 -2.24 -9.04
CA LEU A 248 14.50 -1.94 -8.14
C LEU A 248 14.91 -3.12 -7.26
N ASN A 249 13.97 -3.97 -6.85
CA ASN A 249 14.26 -5.21 -6.10
C ASN A 249 14.53 -6.43 -6.99
N ARG A 250 14.47 -6.27 -8.31
CA ARG A 250 14.62 -7.38 -9.24
C ARG A 250 16.00 -8.03 -9.09
N ARG A 251 16.01 -9.36 -8.86
CA ARG A 251 17.23 -10.15 -8.69
C ARG A 251 18.15 -9.68 -7.53
N ARG A 252 17.60 -8.97 -6.53
CA ARG A 252 18.33 -8.53 -5.35
C ARG A 252 18.13 -9.49 -4.18
N THR A 253 19.18 -9.78 -3.46
CA THR A 253 19.13 -10.54 -2.20
C THR A 253 18.53 -9.69 -1.08
N PHE A 254 18.95 -8.44 -0.98
CA PHE A 254 18.36 -7.45 -0.09
C PHE A 254 17.23 -6.72 -0.80
N ARG A 255 16.02 -6.77 -0.20
CA ARG A 255 14.82 -6.17 -0.78
C ARG A 255 14.32 -5.02 0.07
N VAL A 256 14.18 -3.87 -0.57
CA VAL A 256 13.63 -2.67 0.07
C VAL A 256 12.10 -2.73 0.09
N SER A 257 11.52 -2.28 1.20
CA SER A 257 10.07 -2.20 1.41
C SER A 257 9.71 -0.78 1.86
N LEU A 258 8.81 -0.12 1.13
CA LEU A 258 8.33 1.22 1.45
C LEU A 258 7.78 1.30 2.88
N ARG A 259 7.02 0.29 3.31
CA ARG A 259 6.47 0.23 4.68
C ARG A 259 7.57 0.16 5.74
N ARG A 260 8.67 -0.56 5.48
CA ARG A 260 9.80 -0.60 6.39
C ARG A 260 10.55 0.73 6.44
N LEU A 261 10.71 1.42 5.28
CA LEU A 261 11.31 2.76 5.25
C LEU A 261 10.52 3.73 6.13
N ARG A 262 9.19 3.81 5.95
CA ARG A 262 8.34 4.66 6.77
C ARG A 262 8.37 4.26 8.26
N ALA A 263 8.31 2.98 8.56
CA ALA A 263 8.38 2.49 9.94
C ALA A 263 9.70 2.87 10.61
N THR A 264 10.80 2.80 9.86
CA THR A 264 12.14 3.19 10.35
C THR A 264 12.17 4.68 10.67
N TRP A 265 11.78 5.51 9.71
CA TRP A 265 11.74 6.96 9.91
C TRP A 265 10.82 7.35 11.09
N ALA A 266 9.61 6.80 11.15
CA ALA A 266 8.67 7.10 12.22
C ALA A 266 9.21 6.71 13.61
N VAL A 267 9.88 5.56 13.72
CA VAL A 267 10.48 5.12 14.99
C VAL A 267 11.64 6.02 15.41
N GLU A 268 12.50 6.41 14.48
CA GLU A 268 13.62 7.31 14.79
C GLU A 268 13.11 8.73 15.15
N VAL A 269 12.13 9.25 14.43
CA VAL A 269 11.50 10.54 14.77
C VAL A 269 10.88 10.49 16.17
N LEU A 270 10.11 9.45 16.51
CA LEU A 270 9.51 9.28 17.85
C LEU A 270 10.53 9.14 18.98
N ARG A 271 11.80 8.84 18.68
CA ARG A 271 12.88 8.80 19.68
C ARG A 271 13.45 10.16 20.00
N VAL A 272 13.33 11.10 19.07
CA VAL A 272 14.05 12.38 19.13
C VAL A 272 13.15 13.59 19.30
N VAL A 273 11.84 13.47 18.96
CA VAL A 273 10.88 14.57 19.08
C VAL A 273 9.65 14.15 19.92
N PRO A 274 8.93 15.14 20.52
CA PRO A 274 7.67 14.90 21.21
C PRO A 274 6.62 14.26 20.30
N ARG A 275 5.68 13.54 20.94
CA ARG A 275 4.63 12.79 20.21
C ARG A 275 3.80 13.68 19.27
N GLU A 276 3.46 14.87 19.72
CA GLU A 276 2.63 15.84 18.98
C GLU A 276 3.33 16.29 17.71
N VAL A 277 4.63 16.59 17.81
CA VAL A 277 5.49 16.92 16.65
C VAL A 277 5.61 15.73 15.72
N ALA A 278 5.80 14.52 16.26
CA ALA A 278 5.84 13.30 15.47
C ALA A 278 4.51 13.05 14.74
N VAL A 279 3.35 13.27 15.38
CA VAL A 279 2.01 13.19 14.75
C VAL A 279 1.94 14.16 13.57
N ALA A 280 2.31 15.41 13.78
CA ALA A 280 2.29 16.43 12.73
C ALA A 280 3.21 16.05 11.56
N ALA A 281 4.44 15.63 11.87
CA ALA A 281 5.45 15.27 10.88
C ALA A 281 5.14 13.96 10.14
N ILE A 282 4.60 12.93 10.81
CA ILE A 282 4.29 11.62 10.21
C ILE A 282 2.96 11.67 9.43
N GLY A 283 2.07 12.61 9.75
CA GLY A 283 0.77 12.74 9.10
C GLY A 283 -0.20 11.62 9.47
N THR A 284 -0.16 11.12 10.72
CA THR A 284 -1.09 10.10 11.21
C THR A 284 -1.27 10.18 12.72
N THR A 285 -2.49 9.98 13.18
CA THR A 285 -2.81 9.83 14.61
C THR A 285 -2.59 8.41 15.13
N HIS A 286 -2.41 7.44 14.24
CA HIS A 286 -2.26 6.02 14.60
C HIS A 286 -0.79 5.64 14.84
N LEU A 287 -0.16 6.29 15.83
CA LEU A 287 1.26 6.06 16.15
C LEU A 287 1.51 4.85 17.06
N TYR A 288 0.49 4.28 17.69
CA TYR A 288 0.65 3.21 18.69
C TYR A 288 1.50 2.03 18.18
N GLU A 289 1.56 1.83 16.86
CA GLU A 289 2.38 0.78 16.24
C GLU A 289 3.87 1.09 16.31
N PHE A 290 4.22 2.36 16.20
CA PHE A 290 5.60 2.85 16.23
C PHE A 290 6.06 3.14 17.67
N GLU A 291 5.17 3.63 18.54
CA GLU A 291 5.43 3.96 19.93
C GLU A 291 5.96 2.77 20.74
N ARG A 292 5.48 1.55 20.44
CA ARG A 292 6.01 0.33 21.04
C ARG A 292 7.47 0.04 20.68
N LEU A 293 7.95 0.55 19.55
CA LEU A 293 9.29 0.34 19.03
C LEU A 293 10.21 1.50 19.37
N ALA A 294 9.64 2.68 19.64
CA ALA A 294 10.35 3.85 20.07
C ALA A 294 10.32 3.94 21.61
N ARG A 295 11.45 4.25 22.24
CA ARG A 295 11.45 4.69 23.66
C ARG A 295 11.02 6.14 23.66
N PHE A 296 9.87 6.40 24.24
CA PHE A 296 9.21 7.70 24.22
C PHE A 296 9.88 8.71 25.15
N ASN A 297 10.00 9.96 24.70
CA ASN A 297 10.40 11.10 25.54
C ASN A 297 9.20 12.06 25.68
N PRO A 298 8.66 12.32 26.91
CA PRO A 298 7.37 12.99 27.09
C PRO A 298 7.45 14.52 27.24
N GLU A 299 8.40 15.21 26.63
CA GLU A 299 8.54 16.66 26.83
C GLU A 299 7.93 17.51 25.71
N ARG A 300 7.05 18.42 26.13
CA ARG A 300 6.41 19.63 25.58
C ARG A 300 5.78 19.62 24.17
N PRO A 301 4.64 20.34 24.00
CA PRO A 301 4.02 20.57 22.69
C PRO A 301 4.77 21.70 21.96
N ASP A 302 5.69 21.29 21.09
CA ASP A 302 6.43 22.19 20.20
C ASP A 302 6.00 21.94 18.76
N THR A 303 6.33 22.84 17.84
CA THR A 303 6.02 22.72 16.42
C THR A 303 7.10 21.92 15.67
N VAL A 304 6.83 21.58 14.39
CA VAL A 304 7.83 20.93 13.52
C VAL A 304 9.04 21.84 13.33
N GLU A 305 8.81 23.15 13.26
CA GLU A 305 9.84 24.17 13.10
C GLU A 305 10.80 24.21 14.30
N ASP A 306 10.30 24.01 15.51
CA ASP A 306 11.12 23.99 16.73
C ASP A 306 12.03 22.75 16.81
N HIS A 307 11.68 21.70 16.05
CA HIS A 307 12.41 20.42 16.05
C HIS A 307 13.09 20.11 14.71
N VAL A 308 13.29 21.10 13.84
CA VAL A 308 13.95 20.90 12.54
C VAL A 308 15.27 20.16 12.68
N GLY A 309 16.13 20.55 13.62
CA GLY A 309 17.41 19.88 13.86
C GLY A 309 17.28 18.40 14.18
N ALA A 310 16.35 18.05 15.05
CA ALA A 310 16.08 16.64 15.40
C ALA A 310 15.44 15.85 14.25
N LEU A 311 14.59 16.49 13.45
CA LEU A 311 13.95 15.87 12.28
C LEU A 311 14.91 15.71 11.12
N THR A 312 15.88 16.61 10.96
CA THR A 312 16.93 16.49 9.93
C THR A 312 18.02 15.50 10.28
N ASP A 313 18.15 15.17 11.58
CA ASP A 313 19.14 14.19 12.03
C ASP A 313 18.56 13.10 12.95
N PRO A 314 17.47 12.45 12.53
CA PRO A 314 16.83 11.40 13.34
C PRO A 314 17.70 10.15 13.50
N TYR A 315 18.77 10.04 12.71
CA TYR A 315 19.71 8.92 12.70
C TYR A 315 21.02 9.22 13.43
N VAL A 316 21.08 10.28 14.23
CA VAL A 316 22.31 10.69 14.97
C VAL A 316 22.98 9.56 15.74
N ASN A 317 22.18 8.63 16.26
CA ASN A 317 22.68 7.48 17.03
C ASN A 317 23.02 6.24 16.16
N TRP A 318 22.97 6.35 14.83
CA TRP A 318 23.32 5.24 13.96
C TRP A 318 24.82 5.23 13.68
N PRO A 319 25.55 4.14 14.04
CA PRO A 319 26.97 4.06 13.78
C PRO A 319 27.25 4.16 12.27
N GLY A 320 28.24 4.99 11.91
CA GLY A 320 28.65 5.19 10.52
C GLY A 320 27.93 6.33 9.77
N LEU A 321 26.83 6.89 10.29
CA LEU A 321 26.18 8.04 9.69
C LEU A 321 26.75 9.37 10.18
N ALA A 322 27.10 9.47 11.47
CA ALA A 322 27.66 10.68 12.07
C ALA A 322 28.99 11.13 11.40
N SER A 323 29.74 10.22 10.77
CA SER A 323 30.97 10.55 10.07
C SER A 323 30.77 10.97 8.61
N SER A 324 29.57 10.84 8.07
CA SER A 324 29.27 11.13 6.64
C SER A 324 28.67 12.51 6.38
N ALA A 325 28.48 13.33 7.44
CA ALA A 325 28.00 14.72 7.29
C ALA A 325 28.93 15.62 6.43
N GLY A 326 30.15 15.15 6.12
CA GLY A 326 31.08 15.80 5.20
C GLY A 326 31.13 15.21 3.78
N ALA A 327 30.42 14.10 3.51
CA ALA A 327 30.58 13.35 2.27
C ALA A 327 29.28 13.39 1.42
N VAL A 328 28.88 14.56 0.97
CA VAL A 328 27.78 14.78 0.02
C VAL A 328 27.98 14.01 -1.31
N GLY A 329 29.21 13.48 -1.55
CA GLY A 329 29.52 12.68 -2.73
C GLY A 329 29.25 11.18 -2.64
N HIS A 330 28.85 10.64 -1.47
CA HIS A 330 28.92 9.19 -1.25
C HIS A 330 27.67 8.39 -1.72
N TRP A 331 26.55 9.04 -1.99
CA TRP A 331 25.37 8.37 -2.53
C TRP A 331 25.36 8.33 -4.07
N GLY A 332 26.13 9.22 -4.73
CA GLY A 332 26.15 9.45 -6.19
C GLY A 332 27.36 8.90 -6.96
N GLY A 333 28.12 7.93 -6.47
CA GLY A 333 29.33 7.44 -7.16
C GLY A 333 30.52 8.40 -7.04
N ASP A 334 31.73 7.90 -7.22
CA ASP A 334 33.02 8.61 -7.11
C ASP A 334 32.99 10.03 -7.64
N GLY A 335 33.43 10.99 -6.80
CA GLY A 335 33.40 12.43 -6.99
C GLY A 335 34.15 13.01 -8.20
N SER A 336 34.05 12.41 -9.36
CA SER A 336 34.25 13.11 -10.61
C SER A 336 33.00 13.95 -10.89
N ARG A 337 33.16 15.25 -11.01
CA ARG A 337 32.19 16.26 -11.48
C ARG A 337 31.56 15.89 -12.85
N ALA A 338 30.94 14.75 -12.97
CA ALA A 338 29.93 14.50 -13.96
C ALA A 338 28.66 15.14 -13.40
N GLY A 339 28.45 16.42 -13.72
CA GLY A 339 27.18 17.05 -13.49
C GLY A 339 26.10 16.08 -13.93
N PHE A 340 25.01 15.98 -13.17
CA PHE A 340 23.80 15.34 -13.64
C PHE A 340 23.39 16.07 -14.92
N GLY A 341 23.97 15.68 -16.04
CA GLY A 341 23.61 16.17 -17.37
C GLY A 341 22.18 15.73 -17.54
N GLY A 342 21.25 16.68 -17.47
CA GLY A 342 19.85 16.42 -17.76
C GLY A 342 19.75 15.60 -19.03
N PRO A 343 18.84 14.64 -19.14
CA PRO A 343 18.62 13.90 -20.36
C PRO A 343 18.39 14.93 -21.46
N LYS A 344 19.31 14.97 -22.46
CA LYS A 344 19.02 15.68 -23.72
C LYS A 344 17.65 15.19 -24.15
N ALA A 345 16.73 16.15 -24.30
CA ALA A 345 15.39 15.90 -24.78
C ALA A 345 15.47 14.85 -25.89
N ALA A 346 14.81 13.75 -25.70
CA ALA A 346 14.55 12.77 -26.74
C ALA A 346 13.50 13.39 -27.68
N GLN A 347 13.93 14.36 -28.47
CA GLN A 347 13.34 14.72 -29.74
C GLN A 347 13.90 13.71 -30.74
N ASP A 348 13.00 13.01 -31.40
CA ASP A 348 13.13 12.00 -32.46
C ASP A 348 12.83 10.56 -32.00
N LEU A 349 11.55 10.33 -31.76
CA LEU A 349 10.93 9.01 -31.86
C LEU A 349 9.46 9.15 -32.30
N ASP A 350 9.22 9.94 -33.34
CA ASP A 350 8.07 9.84 -34.21
C ASP A 350 8.58 9.41 -35.58
N ASP A 351 8.56 8.12 -35.87
CA ASP A 351 8.37 7.51 -37.17
C ASP A 351 8.69 6.00 -37.10
N HIS A 352 7.73 5.25 -36.57
CA HIS A 352 7.65 3.83 -37.00
C HIS A 352 6.18 3.47 -37.24
N PRO A 353 5.84 3.01 -38.43
CA PRO A 353 4.50 2.58 -38.79
C PRO A 353 4.14 1.32 -38.03
N ARG A 354 3.02 1.41 -37.27
CA ARG A 354 2.38 0.24 -36.67
C ARG A 354 1.81 -0.69 -37.76
N THR A 355 2.60 -1.63 -38.22
CA THR A 355 2.11 -2.83 -38.87
C THR A 355 2.60 -4.03 -38.05
N GLY A 356 1.74 -4.56 -37.26
CA GLY A 356 1.98 -5.75 -36.44
C GLY A 356 0.68 -6.52 -36.27
N GLU A 357 0.45 -7.44 -37.19
CA GLU A 357 -0.62 -8.44 -37.20
C GLU A 357 -0.72 -9.14 -35.86
N ARG A 358 -1.93 -9.16 -35.28
CA ARG A 358 -2.32 -10.03 -34.17
C ARG A 358 -2.25 -11.48 -34.68
N LYS A 359 -1.22 -12.20 -34.30
CA LYS A 359 -1.25 -13.67 -34.34
C LYS A 359 -2.11 -14.17 -33.18
N SER A 360 -3.24 -14.74 -33.56
CA SER A 360 -4.09 -15.55 -32.70
C SER A 360 -3.31 -16.79 -32.26
N THR A 361 -3.05 -16.93 -30.96
CA THR A 361 -2.50 -18.16 -30.38
C THR A 361 -3.63 -19.14 -30.17
N GLU A 362 -3.58 -20.25 -30.87
CA GLU A 362 -4.44 -21.39 -30.78
C GLU A 362 -4.51 -21.98 -29.38
N ASN A 363 -5.74 -22.32 -29.01
CA ASN A 363 -6.11 -23.14 -27.87
C ASN A 363 -5.45 -24.51 -27.94
N THR A 364 -4.52 -24.79 -27.05
CA THR A 364 -4.06 -26.18 -26.82
C THR A 364 -5.08 -26.90 -25.97
N ARG A 365 -5.84 -27.79 -26.61
CA ARG A 365 -6.72 -28.78 -26.01
C ARG A 365 -5.89 -29.74 -25.13
N PHE A 366 -6.18 -29.81 -23.85
CA PHE A 366 -5.71 -30.91 -23.01
C PHE A 366 -6.61 -32.12 -23.23
N GLU A 367 -6.06 -33.18 -23.79
CA GLU A 367 -6.68 -34.51 -23.83
C GLU A 367 -6.69 -35.11 -22.42
N VAL A 368 -7.88 -35.53 -22.01
CA VAL A 368 -8.11 -36.33 -20.81
C VAL A 368 -7.70 -37.78 -21.15
N ILE A 369 -6.66 -38.26 -20.49
CA ILE A 369 -6.31 -39.69 -20.54
C ILE A 369 -7.16 -40.44 -19.50
N ASP A 370 -8.15 -41.19 -19.98
CA ASP A 370 -8.90 -42.18 -19.22
C ASP A 370 -7.96 -43.36 -18.91
N GLY A 371 -7.57 -43.49 -17.65
CA GLY A 371 -6.86 -44.64 -17.11
C GLY A 371 -7.85 -45.68 -16.54
N GLY A 372 -8.23 -46.64 -17.36
CA GLY A 372 -9.09 -47.76 -16.99
C GLY A 372 -8.49 -48.65 -15.94
N ALA A 373 -9.39 -49.19 -15.12
CA ALA A 373 -9.23 -50.18 -14.05
C ALA A 373 -8.59 -51.48 -14.52
N LYS A 374 -7.77 -52.05 -13.65
CA LYS A 374 -7.77 -53.48 -13.27
C LYS A 374 -7.38 -53.60 -11.81
#